data_8b4ac88fd5ea9f69bd9ba651c7edd14d
#
_entry.id   8b4ac88fd5ea9f69bd9ba651c7edd14d
#
_cell.length_a   1.000
_cell.length_b   1.000
_cell.length_c   1.000
_cell.angle_alpha   90.00
_cell.angle_beta   90.00
_cell.angle_gamma   90.00
#
_symmetry.space_group_name_H-M   'P 1'
#
loop_
_entity.id
_entity.type
_entity.pdbx_description
1 polymer ?
#
loop_
_entity_poly.entity_id
_entity_poly.type
_entity_poly.pdbx_seq_one_letter_code
_entity_poly.pdbx_strand_id
1 'polypeptide(L)'
;MIKRLLGLITGVFCMAPYAFSQEANLETAFYSLEKQTDSLYVLTLTTDSLTDQWRIEYPVYRFCVGDVDGDGSEDALVGVVKSTRYFPEEGNRIFIFKNFRGWIRPLWMGSKLGGILDDFRFVDGKIRSLERTTDGKYVVAEYRWAHFGMSFERFLVKNVDQQTALDIFEKNN
;
A
#
# COMPACT_ATOMS: atom_id res chain seq x y z
N MET A 1 -44.55 -69.79 27.94
CA MET A 1 -44.77 -68.36 27.74
C MET A 1 -43.41 -67.64 27.70
N ILE A 2 -42.85 -67.38 26.52
CA ILE A 2 -41.54 -66.80 26.38
C ILE A 2 -41.77 -65.43 25.77
N LYS A 3 -41.48 -64.36 26.53
CA LYS A 3 -41.52 -62.95 26.04
C LYS A 3 -40.20 -62.65 25.37
N ARG A 4 -40.25 -62.31 24.03
CA ARG A 4 -39.15 -61.78 23.27
C ARG A 4 -39.04 -60.29 23.54
N LEU A 5 -37.88 -59.87 24.01
CA LEU A 5 -37.49 -58.47 24.16
C LEU A 5 -36.83 -58.00 22.86
N LEU A 6 -37.42 -57.02 22.19
CA LEU A 6 -36.90 -56.39 20.96
C LEU A 6 -36.05 -55.20 21.37
N GLY A 7 -34.74 -55.34 21.21
CA GLY A 7 -33.80 -54.22 21.44
C GLY A 7 -33.74 -53.28 20.21
N LEU A 8 -34.09 -52.00 20.41
CA LEU A 8 -33.95 -50.93 19.42
C LEU A 8 -32.51 -50.40 19.48
N ILE A 9 -31.74 -50.60 18.42
CA ILE A 9 -30.43 -49.99 18.26
C ILE A 9 -30.62 -48.66 17.55
N THR A 10 -30.54 -47.56 18.25
CA THR A 10 -30.47 -46.20 17.69
C THR A 10 -29.01 -45.88 17.31
N GLY A 11 -28.69 -45.98 16.01
CA GLY A 11 -27.40 -45.54 15.48
C GLY A 11 -27.36 -44.02 15.42
N VAL A 12 -26.51 -43.40 16.25
CA VAL A 12 -26.19 -41.99 16.16
C VAL A 12 -25.20 -41.81 15.01
N PHE A 13 -25.65 -41.25 13.90
CA PHE A 13 -24.82 -40.90 12.76
C PHE A 13 -24.13 -39.54 13.09
N CYS A 14 -22.89 -39.60 13.53
CA CYS A 14 -22.06 -38.40 13.76
C CYS A 14 -21.58 -37.88 12.42
N MET A 15 -22.29 -36.86 11.86
CA MET A 15 -21.80 -36.13 10.71
C MET A 15 -20.69 -35.21 11.18
N ALA A 16 -19.43 -35.54 10.84
CA ALA A 16 -18.31 -34.59 10.96
C ALA A 16 -18.51 -33.45 9.96
N PRO A 17 -18.37 -32.17 10.39
CA PRO A 17 -18.39 -31.09 9.45
C PRO A 17 -17.13 -31.16 8.58
N TYR A 18 -17.31 -31.33 7.29
CA TYR A 18 -16.24 -31.10 6.31
C TYR A 18 -15.87 -29.60 6.35
N ALA A 19 -14.82 -29.28 7.05
CA ALA A 19 -14.18 -27.98 6.93
C ALA A 19 -13.58 -27.91 5.50
N PHE A 20 -14.26 -27.22 4.62
CA PHE A 20 -13.72 -26.82 3.34
C PHE A 20 -12.69 -25.71 3.65
N SER A 21 -11.42 -26.10 3.81
CA SER A 21 -10.33 -25.14 3.80
C SER A 21 -10.23 -24.63 2.36
N GLN A 22 -10.82 -23.49 2.09
CA GLN A 22 -10.54 -22.72 0.89
C GLN A 22 -9.09 -22.25 1.05
N GLU A 23 -8.13 -23.00 0.49
CA GLU A 23 -6.81 -22.46 0.22
C GLU A 23 -7.02 -21.25 -0.69
N ALA A 24 -6.89 -20.05 -0.13
CA ALA A 24 -6.80 -18.84 -0.92
C ALA A 24 -5.55 -19.02 -1.79
N ASN A 25 -5.76 -19.33 -3.06
CA ASN A 25 -4.71 -19.29 -4.06
C ASN A 25 -4.29 -17.81 -4.11
N LEU A 26 -3.23 -17.44 -3.40
CA LEU A 26 -2.64 -16.12 -3.50
C LEU A 26 -2.10 -16.04 -4.93
N GLU A 27 -2.86 -15.38 -5.80
CA GLU A 27 -2.43 -15.08 -7.16
C GLU A 27 -1.13 -14.29 -7.05
N THR A 28 -0.04 -14.80 -7.62
CA THR A 28 1.24 -14.10 -7.59
C THR A 28 1.10 -12.83 -8.41
N ALA A 29 1.23 -11.70 -7.78
CA ALA A 29 1.15 -10.40 -8.43
C ALA A 29 2.40 -9.58 -8.09
N PHE A 30 2.97 -8.91 -9.09
CA PHE A 30 4.09 -8.01 -8.85
C PHE A 30 4.00 -6.76 -9.72
N TYR A 31 4.49 -5.65 -9.18
CA TYR A 31 4.61 -4.39 -9.88
C TYR A 31 6.03 -4.14 -10.36
N SER A 32 6.16 -3.56 -11.55
CA SER A 32 7.41 -2.99 -12.05
C SER A 32 7.18 -1.61 -12.63
N LEU A 33 8.21 -0.76 -12.59
CA LEU A 33 8.15 0.58 -13.15
C LEU A 33 9.31 0.78 -14.12
N GLU A 34 9.00 1.08 -15.37
CA GLU A 34 9.98 1.28 -16.43
C GLU A 34 9.98 2.73 -16.90
N LYS A 35 11.17 3.34 -16.95
CA LYS A 35 11.35 4.68 -17.48
C LYS A 35 11.41 4.63 -19.00
N GLN A 36 10.52 5.38 -19.67
CA GLN A 36 10.54 5.55 -21.12
C GLN A 36 11.24 6.88 -21.51
N THR A 37 10.93 7.96 -20.79
CA THR A 37 11.56 9.26 -20.90
C THR A 37 11.71 9.89 -19.52
N ASP A 38 12.25 11.12 -19.42
CA ASP A 38 12.36 11.81 -18.13
C ASP A 38 11.01 12.14 -17.48
N SER A 39 9.93 12.20 -18.26
CA SER A 39 8.58 12.49 -17.80
C SER A 39 7.54 11.44 -18.18
N LEU A 40 7.96 10.29 -18.69
CA LEU A 40 7.06 9.18 -19.03
C LEU A 40 7.58 7.87 -18.46
N TYR A 41 6.79 7.25 -17.64
CA TYR A 41 7.04 5.93 -17.05
C TYR A 41 5.85 5.02 -17.29
N VAL A 42 6.11 3.72 -17.35
CA VAL A 42 5.08 2.68 -17.46
C VAL A 42 5.12 1.83 -16.20
N LEU A 43 4.07 1.91 -15.41
CA LEU A 43 3.81 0.99 -14.30
C LEU A 43 3.14 -0.26 -14.88
N THR A 44 3.71 -1.42 -14.64
CA THR A 44 3.19 -2.71 -15.09
C THR A 44 2.82 -3.56 -13.87
N LEU A 45 1.63 -4.12 -13.87
CA LEU A 45 1.18 -5.16 -12.96
C LEU A 45 1.14 -6.47 -13.74
N THR A 46 1.87 -7.47 -13.27
CA THR A 46 1.85 -8.82 -13.82
C THR A 46 1.24 -9.77 -12.78
N THR A 47 0.24 -10.52 -13.18
CA THR A 47 -0.37 -11.59 -12.40
C THR A 47 -0.23 -12.92 -13.15
N ASP A 48 -0.63 -14.02 -12.52
CA ASP A 48 -0.59 -15.34 -13.17
C ASP A 48 -1.49 -15.40 -14.43
N SER A 49 -2.51 -14.55 -14.50
CA SER A 49 -3.55 -14.60 -15.54
C SER A 49 -3.47 -13.47 -16.55
N LEU A 50 -2.94 -12.29 -16.17
CA LEU A 50 -2.90 -11.13 -17.06
C LEU A 50 -1.79 -10.14 -16.70
N THR A 51 -1.49 -9.26 -17.67
CA THR A 51 -0.61 -8.09 -17.46
C THR A 51 -1.38 -6.83 -17.82
N ASP A 52 -1.35 -5.84 -16.93
CA ASP A 52 -1.94 -4.52 -17.14
C ASP A 52 -0.90 -3.42 -17.01
N GLN A 53 -1.12 -2.29 -17.68
CA GLN A 53 -0.18 -1.17 -17.71
C GLN A 53 -0.87 0.15 -17.46
N TRP A 54 -0.16 1.03 -16.71
CA TRP A 54 -0.58 2.40 -16.45
C TRP A 54 0.53 3.37 -16.80
N ARG A 55 0.23 4.38 -17.62
CA ARG A 55 1.18 5.43 -18.00
C ARG A 55 1.21 6.52 -16.94
N ILE A 56 2.40 6.87 -16.48
CA ILE A 56 2.66 7.98 -15.55
C ILE A 56 3.39 9.06 -16.32
N GLU A 57 2.70 10.16 -16.62
CA GLU A 57 3.19 11.28 -17.46
C GLU A 57 3.78 12.39 -16.58
N TYR A 58 4.65 12.01 -15.63
CA TYR A 58 5.35 12.89 -14.71
C TYR A 58 6.74 12.34 -14.43
N PRO A 59 7.73 13.22 -14.09
CA PRO A 59 9.00 12.75 -13.54
C PRO A 59 8.76 11.91 -12.28
N VAL A 60 9.44 10.77 -12.18
CA VAL A 60 9.37 9.90 -11.02
C VAL A 60 10.67 9.97 -10.23
N TYR A 61 10.59 10.17 -8.92
CA TYR A 61 11.73 10.22 -8.02
C TYR A 61 11.83 8.99 -7.08
N ARG A 62 10.73 8.27 -6.88
CA ARG A 62 10.69 7.09 -5.99
C ARG A 62 9.68 6.05 -6.48
N PHE A 63 10.03 4.77 -6.27
CA PHE A 63 9.11 3.64 -6.45
C PHE A 63 9.33 2.63 -5.34
N CYS A 64 8.27 2.16 -4.73
CA CYS A 64 8.26 1.01 -3.81
C CYS A 64 6.89 0.32 -3.87
N VAL A 65 6.83 -0.85 -3.27
CA VAL A 65 5.61 -1.66 -3.16
C VAL A 65 5.32 -2.00 -1.71
N GLY A 66 4.06 -2.25 -1.38
CA GLY A 66 3.61 -2.74 -0.09
C GLY A 66 2.12 -2.62 0.07
N ASP A 67 1.55 -3.38 0.98
CA ASP A 67 0.11 -3.40 1.28
C ASP A 67 -0.27 -2.14 2.08
N VAL A 68 -0.74 -1.12 1.37
CA VAL A 68 -1.04 0.20 1.96
C VAL A 68 -2.40 0.21 2.64
N ASP A 69 -3.41 -0.43 2.03
CA ASP A 69 -4.79 -0.41 2.54
C ASP A 69 -5.14 -1.62 3.43
N GLY A 70 -4.20 -2.56 3.61
CA GLY A 70 -4.32 -3.70 4.50
C GLY A 70 -5.21 -4.81 3.94
N ASP A 71 -5.38 -4.89 2.62
CA ASP A 71 -6.21 -5.90 1.97
C ASP A 71 -5.47 -7.23 1.69
N GLY A 72 -4.18 -7.29 2.02
CA GLY A 72 -3.32 -8.46 1.85
C GLY A 72 -2.65 -8.52 0.46
N SER A 73 -2.86 -7.54 -0.40
CA SER A 73 -2.24 -7.41 -1.72
C SER A 73 -1.22 -6.27 -1.72
N GLU A 74 -0.13 -6.42 -2.47
CA GLU A 74 0.80 -5.32 -2.65
C GLU A 74 0.21 -4.23 -3.53
N ASP A 75 0.40 -2.97 -3.12
CA ASP A 75 0.12 -1.75 -3.85
C ASP A 75 1.42 -1.15 -4.40
N ALA A 76 1.33 -0.40 -5.48
CA ALA A 76 2.46 0.35 -6.04
C ALA A 76 2.43 1.80 -5.56
N LEU A 77 3.50 2.25 -4.90
CA LEU A 77 3.68 3.63 -4.46
C LEU A 77 4.69 4.31 -5.39
N VAL A 78 4.27 5.35 -6.08
CA VAL A 78 5.09 6.08 -7.06
C VAL A 78 5.23 7.53 -6.64
N GLY A 79 6.45 7.95 -6.35
CA GLY A 79 6.80 9.34 -6.09
C GLY A 79 6.93 10.12 -7.40
N VAL A 80 6.08 11.11 -7.62
CA VAL A 80 6.06 11.93 -8.82
C VAL A 80 6.27 13.39 -8.52
N VAL A 81 6.79 14.15 -9.49
CA VAL A 81 6.91 15.62 -9.41
C VAL A 81 5.82 16.24 -10.25
N LYS A 82 4.89 16.95 -9.60
CA LYS A 82 3.79 17.64 -10.29
C LYS A 82 3.18 18.79 -9.49
N SER A 83 2.55 19.73 -10.17
CA SER A 83 1.61 20.68 -9.59
C SER A 83 0.23 20.04 -9.37
N THR A 84 -0.58 20.65 -8.54
CA THR A 84 -1.98 20.27 -8.37
C THR A 84 -2.88 21.48 -8.54
N ARG A 85 -4.21 21.27 -8.66
CA ARG A 85 -5.17 22.38 -8.76
C ARG A 85 -5.07 23.38 -7.60
N TYR A 86 -4.74 22.88 -6.40
CA TYR A 86 -4.68 23.70 -5.18
C TYR A 86 -3.28 24.17 -4.82
N PHE A 87 -2.25 23.58 -5.47
CA PHE A 87 -0.83 23.92 -5.28
C PHE A 87 -0.19 24.00 -6.66
N PRO A 88 -0.19 25.19 -7.28
CA PRO A 88 0.28 25.37 -8.66
C PRO A 88 1.80 25.17 -8.80
N GLU A 89 2.55 25.28 -7.71
CA GLU A 89 3.98 24.98 -7.70
C GLU A 89 4.23 23.48 -7.83
N GLU A 90 5.21 23.12 -8.65
CA GLU A 90 5.66 21.73 -8.73
C GLU A 90 6.24 21.28 -7.40
N GLY A 91 5.97 20.04 -7.05
CA GLY A 91 6.50 19.44 -5.84
C GLY A 91 6.26 17.93 -5.81
N ASN A 92 6.94 17.29 -4.88
CA ASN A 92 6.85 15.85 -4.71
C ASN A 92 5.45 15.45 -4.23
N ARG A 93 4.90 14.42 -4.87
CA ARG A 93 3.60 13.80 -4.56
C ARG A 93 3.77 12.29 -4.57
N ILE A 94 2.83 11.61 -3.93
CA ILE A 94 2.79 10.15 -3.92
C ILE A 94 1.52 9.72 -4.65
N PHE A 95 1.67 8.87 -5.65
CA PHE A 95 0.57 8.14 -6.25
C PHE A 95 0.57 6.71 -5.71
N ILE A 96 -0.60 6.19 -5.38
CA ILE A 96 -0.77 4.82 -4.92
C ILE A 96 -1.75 4.12 -5.86
N PHE A 97 -1.33 2.98 -6.36
CA PHE A 97 -2.13 2.14 -7.25
C PHE A 97 -2.28 0.77 -6.62
N LYS A 98 -3.48 0.24 -6.67
CA LYS A 98 -3.78 -1.10 -6.18
C LYS A 98 -4.04 -2.10 -7.30
N ASN A 99 -3.82 -3.36 -6.98
CA ASN A 99 -4.30 -4.46 -7.79
C ASN A 99 -5.80 -4.68 -7.54
N PHE A 100 -6.61 -4.43 -8.55
CA PHE A 100 -8.01 -4.77 -8.50
C PHE A 100 -8.31 -5.86 -9.54
N ARG A 101 -8.24 -7.12 -9.13
CA ARG A 101 -8.51 -8.29 -9.99
C ARG A 101 -7.61 -8.33 -11.23
N GLY A 102 -6.33 -8.09 -11.06
CA GLY A 102 -5.32 -8.04 -12.13
C GLY A 102 -5.24 -6.70 -12.87
N TRP A 103 -6.06 -5.71 -12.54
CA TRP A 103 -6.04 -4.39 -13.15
C TRP A 103 -5.45 -3.35 -12.21
N ILE A 104 -4.60 -2.48 -12.74
CA ILE A 104 -4.09 -1.30 -12.02
C ILE A 104 -5.24 -0.31 -11.81
N ARG A 105 -5.51 0.07 -10.56
CA ARG A 105 -6.48 1.11 -10.24
C ARG A 105 -5.87 2.12 -9.29
N PRO A 106 -6.13 3.44 -9.51
CA PRO A 106 -5.72 4.45 -8.56
C PRO A 106 -6.39 4.22 -7.21
N LEU A 107 -5.58 4.14 -6.15
CA LEU A 107 -6.03 4.15 -4.77
C LEU A 107 -5.95 5.57 -4.20
N TRP A 108 -4.82 6.27 -4.47
CA TRP A 108 -4.63 7.67 -4.04
C TRP A 108 -3.72 8.43 -5.01
N MET A 109 -4.14 9.62 -5.43
CA MET A 109 -3.49 10.38 -6.50
C MET A 109 -2.87 11.70 -6.02
N GLY A 110 -2.11 11.64 -4.92
CA GLY A 110 -1.17 12.70 -4.58
C GLY A 110 -1.76 13.96 -3.95
N SER A 111 -2.69 13.84 -3.00
CA SER A 111 -3.00 14.95 -2.11
C SER A 111 -1.77 15.34 -1.30
N LYS A 112 -1.69 16.60 -0.86
CA LYS A 112 -0.60 17.08 -0.02
C LYS A 112 -0.64 16.36 1.34
N LEU A 113 0.52 15.93 1.83
CA LEU A 113 0.75 15.56 3.22
C LEU A 113 0.88 16.82 4.10
N GLY A 114 1.33 16.70 5.34
CA GLY A 114 1.38 17.81 6.29
C GLY A 114 2.33 18.95 5.87
N GLY A 115 3.52 18.62 5.41
CA GLY A 115 4.57 19.54 5.02
C GLY A 115 4.86 19.59 3.51
N ILE A 116 6.04 20.11 3.15
CA ILE A 116 6.60 20.03 1.80
C ILE A 116 7.33 18.68 1.72
N LEU A 117 6.79 17.75 0.95
CA LEU A 117 7.34 16.41 0.82
C LEU A 117 8.66 16.45 0.05
N ASP A 118 9.74 15.94 0.67
CA ASP A 118 11.02 15.73 0.00
C ASP A 118 11.20 14.28 -0.44
N ASP A 119 10.81 13.31 0.41
CA ASP A 119 10.89 11.89 0.11
C ASP A 119 9.92 11.08 0.96
N PHE A 120 9.75 9.79 0.62
CA PHE A 120 8.94 8.86 1.41
C PHE A 120 9.49 7.43 1.31
N ARG A 121 9.13 6.61 2.29
CA ARG A 121 9.35 5.16 2.32
C ARG A 121 8.07 4.47 2.78
N PHE A 122 7.92 3.21 2.40
CA PHE A 122 6.90 2.34 2.98
C PHE A 122 7.57 1.42 4.00
N VAL A 123 7.18 1.52 5.26
CA VAL A 123 7.79 0.81 6.38
C VAL A 123 6.69 0.37 7.35
N ASP A 124 6.63 -0.92 7.67
CA ASP A 124 5.70 -1.49 8.65
C ASP A 124 4.23 -1.09 8.40
N GLY A 125 3.77 -1.19 7.14
CA GLY A 125 2.40 -0.87 6.74
C GLY A 125 2.07 0.63 6.73
N LYS A 126 3.08 1.52 6.75
CA LYS A 126 2.93 2.97 6.83
C LYS A 126 3.78 3.69 5.81
N ILE A 127 3.34 4.85 5.41
CA ILE A 127 4.18 5.81 4.69
C ILE A 127 4.94 6.62 5.72
N ARG A 128 6.26 6.49 5.74
CA ARG A 128 7.17 7.39 6.44
C ARG A 128 7.59 8.48 5.47
N SER A 129 7.30 9.73 5.79
CA SER A 129 7.64 10.90 4.98
C SER A 129 8.82 11.66 5.55
N LEU A 130 9.65 12.19 4.68
CA LEU A 130 10.61 13.25 4.97
C LEU A 130 10.00 14.54 4.43
N GLU A 131 9.74 15.50 5.30
CA GLU A 131 9.06 16.74 4.95
C GLU A 131 9.85 17.95 5.42
N ARG A 132 9.74 19.06 4.67
CA ARG A 132 10.23 20.37 5.09
C ARG A 132 9.11 21.28 5.55
N THR A 133 9.41 22.10 6.52
CA THR A 133 8.60 23.23 6.92
C THR A 133 8.96 24.48 6.11
N THR A 134 8.13 25.50 6.14
CA THR A 134 8.38 26.76 5.40
C THR A 134 9.54 27.57 5.95
N ASP A 135 9.96 27.35 7.19
CA ASP A 135 11.15 27.94 7.82
C ASP A 135 12.43 27.09 7.63
N GLY A 136 12.38 26.07 6.76
CA GLY A 136 13.54 25.27 6.36
C GLY A 136 13.96 24.19 7.37
N LYS A 137 13.14 23.90 8.38
CA LYS A 137 13.35 22.75 9.27
C LYS A 137 12.79 21.48 8.67
N TYR A 138 13.20 20.34 9.23
CA TYR A 138 12.77 19.03 8.79
C TYR A 138 11.87 18.34 9.81
N VAL A 139 11.03 17.50 9.25
CA VAL A 139 10.06 16.64 9.97
C VAL A 139 10.11 15.25 9.36
N VAL A 140 10.10 14.22 10.19
CA VAL A 140 9.81 12.86 9.76
C VAL A 140 8.50 12.44 10.41
N ALA A 141 7.53 12.07 9.59
CA ALA A 141 6.19 11.70 10.03
C ALA A 141 5.78 10.34 9.49
N GLU A 142 4.84 9.71 10.15
CA GLU A 142 4.20 8.48 9.68
C GLU A 142 2.74 8.74 9.40
N TYR A 143 2.29 8.17 8.28
CA TYR A 143 0.92 8.20 7.80
C TYR A 143 0.45 6.76 7.54
N ARG A 144 -0.82 6.51 7.81
CA ARG A 144 -1.47 5.24 7.48
C ARG A 144 -2.66 5.47 6.58
N TRP A 145 -3.05 4.43 5.86
CA TRP A 145 -4.30 4.46 5.12
C TRP A 145 -5.49 4.51 6.08
N ALA A 146 -6.46 5.39 5.81
CA ALA A 146 -7.70 5.47 6.56
C ALA A 146 -8.84 5.86 5.61
N HIS A 147 -9.81 4.96 5.47
CA HIS A 147 -11.00 5.12 4.63
C HIS A 147 -10.70 5.36 3.14
N PHE A 148 -10.33 6.58 2.75
CA PHE A 148 -10.10 6.97 1.35
C PHE A 148 -8.88 7.87 1.17
N GLY A 149 -7.93 7.85 2.10
CA GLY A 149 -6.71 8.66 2.02
C GLY A 149 -5.73 8.41 3.13
N MET A 150 -4.61 9.14 3.06
CA MET A 150 -3.56 9.07 4.07
C MET A 150 -3.93 9.92 5.29
N SER A 151 -3.94 9.29 6.45
CA SER A 151 -4.16 9.92 7.75
C SER A 151 -2.85 10.03 8.51
N PHE A 152 -2.57 11.22 9.05
CA PHE A 152 -1.44 11.42 9.95
C PHE A 152 -1.56 10.52 11.17
N GLU A 153 -0.45 9.88 11.55
CA GLU A 153 -0.38 9.04 12.75
C GLU A 153 0.48 9.67 13.82
N ARG A 154 1.74 9.97 13.51
CA ARG A 154 2.67 10.57 14.47
C ARG A 154 3.86 11.26 13.80
N PHE A 155 4.52 12.11 14.55
CA PHE A 155 5.88 12.54 14.24
C PHE A 155 6.90 11.56 14.84
N LEU A 156 7.89 11.17 14.05
CA LEU A 156 9.09 10.52 14.56
C LEU A 156 10.07 11.58 15.08
N VAL A 157 10.20 12.68 14.35
CA VAL A 157 10.94 13.87 14.77
C VAL A 157 10.36 15.11 14.09
N LYS A 158 10.53 16.26 14.70
CA LYS A 158 10.14 17.58 14.16
C LYS A 158 11.11 18.67 14.59
N ASN A 159 11.17 19.73 13.77
CA ASN A 159 11.99 20.90 14.05
C ASN A 159 13.51 20.61 14.13
N VAL A 160 14.00 19.69 13.33
CA VAL A 160 15.42 19.31 13.31
C VAL A 160 16.11 19.79 12.03
N ASP A 161 17.44 19.68 11.99
CA ASP A 161 18.23 19.84 10.78
C ASP A 161 18.06 18.64 9.83
N GLN A 162 18.53 18.79 8.59
CA GLN A 162 18.38 17.79 7.55
C GLN A 162 19.06 16.46 7.91
N GLN A 163 20.28 16.49 8.46
CA GLN A 163 21.01 15.26 8.75
C GLN A 163 20.33 14.42 9.82
N THR A 164 19.89 15.06 10.90
CA THR A 164 19.11 14.40 11.96
C THR A 164 17.82 13.78 11.42
N ALA A 165 17.15 14.48 10.51
CA ALA A 165 15.93 13.96 9.89
C ALA A 165 16.23 12.76 8.99
N LEU A 166 17.28 12.81 8.17
CA LEU A 166 17.69 11.71 7.30
C LEU A 166 18.06 10.45 8.12
N ASP A 167 18.81 10.60 9.20
CA ASP A 167 19.20 9.48 10.05
C ASP A 167 17.98 8.74 10.64
N ILE A 168 16.91 9.49 10.95
CA ILE A 168 15.64 8.92 11.45
C ILE A 168 14.80 8.35 10.30
N PHE A 169 14.77 9.04 9.16
CA PHE A 169 14.02 8.63 7.99
C PHE A 169 14.53 7.29 7.43
N GLU A 170 15.86 7.10 7.37
CA GLU A 170 16.50 5.89 6.85
C GLU A 170 16.51 4.71 7.84
N LYS A 171 16.27 4.96 9.11
CA LYS A 171 16.31 3.93 10.15
C LYS A 171 15.20 2.89 9.91
N ASN A 172 15.59 1.65 9.74
CA ASN A 172 14.67 0.51 9.81
C ASN A 172 14.40 0.23 11.30
N ASN A 173 13.15 0.04 11.65
CA ASN A 173 12.74 -0.30 13.02
C ASN A 173 13.20 -1.71 13.38
#